data_9bec12741c1c84dc6bbd3ec3deed6444
#
_entry.id   9bec12741c1c84dc6bbd3ec3deed6444
#
_cell.length_a   1.000
_cell.length_b   1.000
_cell.length_c   1.000
_cell.angle_alpha   90.00
_cell.angle_beta   90.00
_cell.angle_gamma   90.00
#
_symmetry.space_group_name_H-M   'P 1'
#
loop_
_entity.id
_entity.type
_entity.pdbx_description
1 polymer ?
#
loop_
_entity_poly.entity_id
_entity_poly.type
_entity_poly.pdbx_seq_one_letter_code
_entity_poly.pdbx_strand_id
1 'polypeptide(L)'
;DPRLMSPVSPVKGRALVPPHEGAAPAWTQSALSITSSITSQLLDQMQTRIDSTHTVDVFTMEPKNCRLQLVLPGLSFERALRLTDGAKLEILPAQGKPQMIQHARMILLTDLILVAEDVAPSAPGAPDIKLIFPPLSGRFIDAFDDTRWGPACVRLSIMNRVSMVMHLASTGRKHEWLQALSACKSFSGHLRPQQNQSLSPSKSAPQIAAPTPSPITNRPPTRSQTPTQPSKVLAPLSSLAR
;
A
#
# COMPACT_ATOMS: atom_id res chain seq x y z
N ASP A 1 4.66 -14.04 69.26
CA ASP A 1 5.98 -14.65 69.04
C ASP A 1 6.61 -14.06 67.77
N PRO A 2 7.70 -13.29 67.89
CA PRO A 2 8.43 -12.81 66.73
C PRO A 2 9.50 -13.83 66.35
N ARG A 3 9.34 -14.51 65.25
CA ARG A 3 10.33 -15.43 64.69
C ARG A 3 11.34 -14.67 63.81
N LEU A 4 12.51 -14.58 64.36
CA LEU A 4 13.86 -14.46 63.82
C LEU A 4 14.00 -14.52 62.32
N MET A 5 14.34 -13.42 61.71
CA MET A 5 14.91 -13.33 60.38
C MET A 5 16.44 -13.52 60.45
N SER A 6 16.95 -14.57 59.80
CA SER A 6 18.38 -14.79 59.59
C SER A 6 18.91 -13.93 58.46
N PRO A 7 20.12 -13.37 58.56
CA PRO A 7 20.73 -12.57 57.51
C PRO A 7 21.28 -13.45 56.38
N VAL A 8 20.91 -13.13 55.13
CA VAL A 8 21.47 -13.74 53.93
C VAL A 8 22.81 -13.08 53.61
N SER A 9 23.86 -13.89 53.52
CA SER A 9 25.21 -13.46 53.17
C SER A 9 25.31 -13.03 51.70
N PRO A 10 26.14 -12.03 51.35
CA PRO A 10 26.35 -11.60 49.97
C PRO A 10 27.22 -12.59 49.21
N VAL A 11 26.68 -13.09 48.08
CA VAL A 11 27.42 -13.92 47.11
C VAL A 11 28.39 -13.02 46.34
N LYS A 12 29.67 -13.34 46.43
CA LYS A 12 30.78 -12.74 45.70
C LYS A 12 30.53 -12.77 44.22
N GLY A 13 30.64 -11.60 43.57
CA GLY A 13 30.54 -11.41 42.14
C GLY A 13 31.54 -12.26 41.35
N ARG A 14 30.99 -13.02 40.41
CA ARG A 14 31.77 -13.73 39.39
C ARG A 14 31.90 -12.77 38.20
N ALA A 15 33.13 -12.40 37.86
CA ALA A 15 33.45 -11.56 36.72
C ALA A 15 32.86 -12.16 35.43
N LEU A 16 31.98 -11.40 34.75
CA LEU A 16 31.49 -11.70 33.43
C LEU A 16 32.61 -11.45 32.41
N VAL A 17 33.13 -12.53 31.82
CA VAL A 17 33.98 -12.50 30.65
C VAL A 17 33.11 -12.00 29.49
N PRO A 18 33.51 -10.97 28.71
CA PRO A 18 32.74 -10.55 27.53
C PRO A 18 32.69 -11.68 26.50
N PRO A 19 31.52 -11.93 25.88
CA PRO A 19 31.43 -12.92 24.82
C PRO A 19 32.24 -12.42 23.61
N HIS A 20 33.14 -13.27 23.14
CA HIS A 20 33.82 -13.11 21.86
C HIS A 20 32.76 -12.90 20.75
N GLU A 21 32.93 -11.85 19.94
CA GLU A 21 32.23 -11.68 18.66
C GLU A 21 32.60 -12.86 17.75
N GLY A 22 31.87 -13.96 17.92
CA GLY A 22 31.94 -15.12 17.05
C GLY A 22 31.05 -14.86 15.84
N ALA A 23 31.64 -15.01 14.65
CA ALA A 23 30.90 -15.03 13.38
C ALA A 23 29.62 -15.87 13.51
N ALA A 24 28.48 -15.33 13.10
CA ALA A 24 27.19 -16.03 13.14
C ALA A 24 27.32 -17.38 12.44
N PRO A 25 26.85 -18.47 13.04
CA PRO A 25 27.04 -19.81 12.48
C PRO A 25 26.30 -19.93 11.14
N ALA A 26 26.92 -20.61 10.18
CA ALA A 26 26.48 -20.74 8.79
C ALA A 26 25.01 -21.29 8.61
N TRP A 27 24.46 -21.98 9.64
CA TRP A 27 23.08 -22.44 9.62
C TRP A 27 22.03 -21.33 9.70
N THR A 28 22.37 -20.15 10.27
CA THR A 28 21.46 -18.99 10.33
C THR A 28 21.19 -18.43 8.93
N GLN A 29 22.17 -18.44 8.04
CA GLN A 29 22.00 -17.95 6.66
C GLN A 29 21.13 -18.90 5.82
N SER A 30 21.25 -20.21 6.00
CA SER A 30 20.41 -21.19 5.30
C SER A 30 18.95 -21.09 5.71
N ALA A 31 18.65 -20.92 7.02
CA ALA A 31 17.28 -20.78 7.49
C ALA A 31 16.58 -19.53 6.94
N LEU A 32 17.28 -18.40 6.84
CA LEU A 32 16.76 -17.16 6.26
C LEU A 32 16.44 -17.31 4.76
N SER A 33 17.29 -18.01 4.02
CA SER A 33 17.08 -18.25 2.57
C SER A 33 15.85 -19.14 2.30
N ILE A 34 15.61 -20.17 3.12
CA ILE A 34 14.45 -21.05 2.99
C ILE A 34 13.16 -20.27 3.28
N THR A 35 13.15 -19.45 4.33
CA THR A 35 11.98 -18.66 4.71
C THR A 35 11.61 -17.66 3.61
N SER A 36 12.59 -16.99 3.02
CA SER A 36 12.41 -16.05 1.92
C SER A 36 11.77 -16.71 0.69
N SER A 37 12.25 -17.90 0.32
CA SER A 37 11.69 -18.64 -0.82
C SER A 37 10.21 -19.03 -0.61
N ILE A 38 9.83 -19.45 0.60
CA ILE A 38 8.45 -19.83 0.92
C ILE A 38 7.53 -18.60 0.87
N THR A 39 7.99 -17.47 1.39
CA THR A 39 7.23 -16.22 1.40
C THR A 39 6.97 -15.73 -0.02
N SER A 40 7.97 -15.74 -0.89
CA SER A 40 7.82 -15.34 -2.29
C SER A 40 6.85 -16.25 -3.04
N GLN A 41 6.92 -17.56 -2.86
CA GLN A 41 5.98 -18.51 -3.46
C GLN A 41 4.53 -18.27 -2.99
N LEU A 42 4.32 -17.98 -1.71
CA LEU A 42 3.00 -17.65 -1.18
C LEU A 42 2.43 -16.39 -1.83
N LEU A 43 3.24 -15.36 -2.00
CA LEU A 43 2.82 -14.11 -2.65
C LEU A 43 2.53 -14.30 -4.14
N ASP A 44 3.31 -15.11 -4.85
CA ASP A 44 3.04 -15.46 -6.25
C ASP A 44 1.73 -16.23 -6.40
N GLN A 45 1.49 -17.22 -5.54
CA GLN A 45 0.21 -17.95 -5.51
C GLN A 45 -0.95 -17.01 -5.19
N MET A 46 -0.78 -16.10 -4.25
CA MET A 46 -1.80 -15.11 -3.92
C MET A 46 -2.06 -14.15 -5.10
N GLN A 47 -1.02 -13.72 -5.79
CA GLN A 47 -1.14 -12.83 -6.96
C GLN A 47 -1.92 -13.48 -8.09
N THR A 48 -1.72 -14.78 -8.36
CA THR A 48 -2.46 -15.50 -9.41
C THR A 48 -3.93 -15.70 -9.08
N ARG A 49 -4.29 -15.69 -7.80
CA ARG A 49 -5.68 -15.81 -7.32
C ARG A 49 -6.44 -14.49 -7.30
N ILE A 50 -5.76 -13.36 -7.41
CA ILE A 50 -6.38 -12.03 -7.31
C ILE A 50 -6.61 -11.45 -8.71
N ASP A 51 -7.89 -11.23 -9.06
CA ASP A 51 -8.26 -10.40 -10.19
C ASP A 51 -8.17 -8.91 -9.80
N SER A 52 -7.33 -8.16 -10.51
CA SER A 52 -7.12 -6.72 -10.31
C SER A 52 -7.60 -5.86 -11.48
N THR A 53 -8.30 -6.44 -12.45
CA THR A 53 -8.71 -5.76 -13.69
C THR A 53 -9.85 -4.76 -13.49
N HIS A 54 -10.69 -4.97 -12.46
CA HIS A 54 -11.90 -4.21 -12.20
C HIS A 54 -11.87 -3.55 -10.81
N THR A 55 -10.88 -2.71 -10.58
CA THR A 55 -10.80 -1.94 -9.33
C THR A 55 -11.51 -0.59 -9.46
N VAL A 56 -11.82 0.04 -8.32
CA VAL A 56 -12.34 1.41 -8.25
C VAL A 56 -11.37 2.29 -7.47
N ASP A 57 -11.28 3.55 -7.82
CA ASP A 57 -10.49 4.51 -7.06
C ASP A 57 -11.17 4.77 -5.71
N VAL A 58 -10.41 4.64 -4.62
CA VAL A 58 -10.93 4.78 -3.26
C VAL A 58 -11.48 6.18 -2.94
N PHE A 59 -11.04 7.20 -3.68
CA PHE A 59 -11.43 8.60 -3.43
C PHE A 59 -12.62 9.05 -4.28
N THR A 60 -12.68 8.62 -5.55
CA THR A 60 -13.72 9.03 -6.50
C THR A 60 -14.78 7.98 -6.71
N MET A 61 -14.51 6.73 -6.31
CA MET A 61 -15.35 5.55 -6.55
C MET A 61 -15.59 5.26 -8.04
N GLU A 62 -14.74 5.79 -8.91
CA GLU A 62 -14.76 5.56 -10.34
C GLU A 62 -13.90 4.35 -10.72
N PRO A 63 -14.24 3.64 -11.82
CA PRO A 63 -13.42 2.53 -12.31
C PRO A 63 -11.97 2.96 -12.54
N LYS A 64 -11.03 2.15 -12.05
CA LYS A 64 -9.60 2.41 -12.15
C LYS A 64 -8.86 1.12 -12.47
N ASN A 65 -8.19 1.07 -13.61
CA ASN A 65 -7.35 -0.07 -13.93
C ASN A 65 -6.15 -0.14 -12.98
N CYS A 66 -5.92 -1.32 -12.43
CA CYS A 66 -4.79 -1.61 -11.55
C CYS A 66 -4.06 -2.85 -12.04
N ARG A 67 -2.74 -2.79 -12.06
CA ARG A 67 -1.90 -3.97 -12.26
C ARG A 67 -1.28 -4.34 -10.91
N LEU A 68 -1.77 -5.42 -10.31
CA LEU A 68 -1.24 -5.92 -9.05
C LEU A 68 0.13 -6.59 -9.29
N GLN A 69 1.12 -6.20 -8.51
CA GLN A 69 2.41 -6.84 -8.41
C GLN A 69 2.79 -6.99 -6.95
N LEU A 70 2.71 -8.21 -6.42
CA LEU A 70 3.06 -8.50 -5.03
C LEU A 70 4.55 -8.82 -4.88
N VAL A 71 5.12 -9.50 -5.86
CA VAL A 71 6.55 -9.77 -5.94
C VAL A 71 7.18 -8.81 -6.93
N LEU A 72 7.98 -7.88 -6.44
CA LEU A 72 8.67 -6.87 -7.24
C LEU A 72 10.17 -7.14 -7.19
N PRO A 73 10.82 -7.39 -8.32
CA PRO A 73 12.27 -7.46 -8.36
C PRO A 73 12.86 -6.08 -7.98
N GLY A 74 13.86 -6.09 -7.11
CA GLY A 74 14.55 -4.85 -6.69
C GLY A 74 13.96 -4.13 -5.49
N LEU A 75 12.95 -4.70 -4.80
CA LEU A 75 12.58 -4.20 -3.48
C LEU A 75 13.77 -4.38 -2.52
N SER A 76 14.05 -3.34 -1.72
CA SER A 76 15.09 -3.38 -0.68
C SER A 76 14.69 -4.20 0.55
N PHE A 77 13.52 -4.82 0.53
CA PHE A 77 12.96 -5.63 1.62
C PHE A 77 12.13 -6.77 1.06
N GLU A 78 11.94 -7.79 1.88
CA GLU A 78 11.03 -8.89 1.58
C GLU A 78 9.61 -8.54 2.02
N ARG A 79 8.68 -8.51 1.06
CA ARG A 79 7.25 -8.37 1.36
C ARG A 79 6.73 -9.68 1.92
N ALA A 80 5.94 -9.62 2.98
CA ALA A 80 5.34 -10.79 3.61
C ALA A 80 3.87 -10.54 3.95
N LEU A 81 3.06 -11.60 3.93
CA LEU A 81 1.71 -11.59 4.45
C LEU A 81 1.76 -11.47 5.99
N ARG A 82 1.05 -10.49 6.54
CA ARG A 82 0.97 -10.24 7.99
C ARG A 82 -0.33 -10.73 8.58
N LEU A 83 -1.45 -10.31 8.00
CA LEU A 83 -2.80 -10.71 8.42
C LEU A 83 -3.72 -10.86 7.23
N THR A 84 -4.71 -11.71 7.37
CA THR A 84 -5.86 -11.77 6.46
C THR A 84 -7.11 -12.13 7.24
N ASP A 85 -8.21 -11.40 6.96
CA ASP A 85 -9.52 -11.65 7.56
C ASP A 85 -10.65 -11.32 6.62
N GLY A 86 -11.77 -12.03 6.78
CA GLY A 86 -13.06 -11.57 6.30
C GLY A 86 -13.60 -10.49 7.22
N ALA A 87 -14.14 -9.42 6.66
CA ALA A 87 -14.71 -8.32 7.41
C ALA A 87 -15.91 -7.73 6.65
N LYS A 88 -16.83 -7.13 7.41
CA LYS A 88 -17.79 -6.19 6.83
C LYS A 88 -17.12 -4.82 6.80
N LEU A 89 -17.13 -4.17 5.65
CA LEU A 89 -16.45 -2.90 5.44
C LEU A 89 -17.46 -1.80 5.09
N GLU A 90 -17.46 -0.72 5.87
CA GLU A 90 -18.23 0.47 5.58
C GLU A 90 -17.29 1.58 5.10
N ILE A 91 -17.52 2.08 3.89
CA ILE A 91 -16.72 3.14 3.28
C ILE A 91 -17.47 4.45 3.46
N LEU A 92 -16.80 5.42 4.06
CA LEU A 92 -17.31 6.76 4.34
C LEU A 92 -16.53 7.75 3.47
N PRO A 93 -16.97 8.00 2.23
CA PRO A 93 -16.32 8.97 1.35
C PRO A 93 -16.48 10.38 1.91
N ALA A 94 -15.56 11.27 1.56
CA ALA A 94 -15.67 12.69 1.97
C ALA A 94 -16.92 13.37 1.38
N GLN A 95 -17.38 12.89 0.23
CA GLN A 95 -18.61 13.33 -0.43
C GLN A 95 -19.36 12.10 -0.94
N GLY A 96 -20.68 12.09 -0.79
CA GLY A 96 -21.52 10.99 -1.24
C GLY A 96 -22.11 10.17 -0.10
N LYS A 97 -22.74 9.04 -0.47
CA LYS A 97 -23.38 8.14 0.50
C LYS A 97 -22.40 7.07 0.98
N PRO A 98 -22.50 6.66 2.25
CA PRO A 98 -21.76 5.49 2.73
C PRO A 98 -22.03 4.27 1.85
N GLN A 99 -20.97 3.49 1.60
CA GLN A 99 -21.08 2.24 0.86
C GLN A 99 -20.71 1.08 1.78
N MET A 100 -21.45 -0.02 1.68
CA MET A 100 -21.27 -1.19 2.52
C MET A 100 -20.86 -2.38 1.67
N ILE A 101 -19.72 -3.00 2.01
CA ILE A 101 -19.26 -4.26 1.44
C ILE A 101 -19.43 -5.33 2.52
N GLN A 102 -20.31 -6.29 2.30
CA GLN A 102 -20.68 -7.27 3.31
C GLN A 102 -19.60 -8.36 3.52
N HIS A 103 -18.89 -8.71 2.46
CA HIS A 103 -17.94 -9.82 2.45
C HIS A 103 -16.58 -9.34 1.90
N ALA A 104 -16.02 -8.31 2.55
CA ALA A 104 -14.67 -7.86 2.21
C ALA A 104 -13.64 -8.82 2.78
N ARG A 105 -12.61 -9.11 1.99
CA ARG A 105 -11.38 -9.74 2.44
C ARG A 105 -10.30 -8.68 2.60
N MET A 106 -9.84 -8.51 3.82
CA MET A 106 -8.75 -7.61 4.16
C MET A 106 -7.46 -8.39 4.20
N ILE A 107 -6.45 -7.96 3.44
CA ILE A 107 -5.12 -8.61 3.37
C ILE A 107 -4.07 -7.55 3.69
N LEU A 108 -3.35 -7.75 4.78
CA LEU A 108 -2.27 -6.87 5.21
C LEU A 108 -0.92 -7.50 4.88
N LEU A 109 -0.13 -6.80 4.10
CA LEU A 109 1.26 -7.09 3.80
C LEU A 109 2.20 -6.21 4.64
N THR A 110 3.48 -6.43 4.51
CA THR A 110 4.50 -5.64 5.24
C THR A 110 4.36 -4.12 5.00
N ASP A 111 3.99 -3.72 3.79
CA ASP A 111 3.99 -2.32 3.32
C ASP A 111 2.66 -1.86 2.70
N LEU A 112 1.74 -2.80 2.44
CA LEU A 112 0.50 -2.57 1.69
C LEU A 112 -0.71 -3.19 2.39
N ILE A 113 -1.87 -2.62 2.10
CA ILE A 113 -3.18 -3.22 2.41
C ILE A 113 -3.91 -3.46 1.10
N LEU A 114 -4.48 -4.65 0.96
CA LEU A 114 -5.39 -5.01 -0.12
C LEU A 114 -6.80 -5.14 0.46
N VAL A 115 -7.75 -4.58 -0.24
CA VAL A 115 -9.18 -4.72 0.04
C VAL A 115 -9.79 -5.45 -1.14
N ALA A 116 -10.32 -6.62 -0.89
CA ALA A 116 -10.83 -7.52 -1.91
C ALA A 116 -12.17 -8.14 -1.48
N GLU A 117 -12.78 -8.89 -2.35
CA GLU A 117 -13.94 -9.75 -2.07
C GLU A 117 -13.70 -11.16 -2.62
N ASP A 118 -14.27 -12.16 -1.96
CA ASP A 118 -14.24 -13.52 -2.45
C ASP A 118 -15.28 -13.68 -3.57
N VAL A 119 -14.88 -14.28 -4.68
CA VAL A 119 -15.75 -14.55 -5.82
C VAL A 119 -15.71 -16.04 -6.16
N ALA A 120 -16.82 -16.57 -6.63
CA ALA A 120 -16.84 -17.95 -7.13
C ALA A 120 -15.96 -18.03 -8.40
N PRO A 121 -14.98 -18.92 -8.45
CA PRO A 121 -14.13 -19.06 -9.62
C PRO A 121 -14.96 -19.54 -10.82
N SER A 122 -14.80 -18.92 -11.98
CA SER A 122 -15.54 -19.26 -13.21
C SER A 122 -15.05 -20.58 -13.85
N ALA A 123 -13.83 -21.01 -13.53
CA ALA A 123 -13.22 -22.25 -14.02
C ALA A 123 -12.13 -22.71 -13.03
N PRO A 124 -11.70 -23.98 -13.09
CA PRO A 124 -10.54 -24.43 -12.32
C PRO A 124 -9.30 -23.59 -12.63
N GLY A 125 -8.70 -23.02 -11.59
CA GLY A 125 -7.53 -22.12 -11.71
C GLY A 125 -7.84 -20.66 -12.07
N ALA A 126 -9.10 -20.27 -12.25
CA ALA A 126 -9.48 -18.87 -12.36
C ALA A 126 -9.33 -18.15 -11.01
N PRO A 127 -9.11 -16.82 -11.02
CA PRO A 127 -9.09 -16.03 -9.81
C PRO A 127 -10.36 -16.22 -8.97
N ASP A 128 -10.18 -16.37 -7.67
CA ASP A 128 -11.25 -16.54 -6.69
C ASP A 128 -11.34 -15.35 -5.71
N ILE A 129 -10.50 -14.36 -5.91
CA ILE A 129 -10.44 -13.12 -5.14
C ILE A 129 -10.47 -11.95 -6.13
N LYS A 130 -11.35 -10.99 -5.92
CA LYS A 130 -11.44 -9.78 -6.74
C LYS A 130 -10.99 -8.57 -5.92
N LEU A 131 -9.99 -7.85 -6.42
CA LEU A 131 -9.50 -6.64 -5.76
C LEU A 131 -10.53 -5.52 -5.95
N ILE A 132 -10.92 -4.86 -4.86
CA ILE A 132 -11.91 -3.77 -4.88
C ILE A 132 -11.21 -2.44 -5.16
N PHE A 133 -10.12 -2.15 -4.44
CA PHE A 133 -9.32 -0.95 -4.60
C PHE A 133 -7.90 -1.27 -5.04
N PRO A 134 -7.20 -0.39 -5.75
CA PRO A 134 -5.76 -0.51 -5.93
C PRO A 134 -5.04 -0.68 -4.58
N PRO A 135 -3.89 -1.38 -4.52
CA PRO A 135 -3.14 -1.56 -3.28
C PRO A 135 -2.89 -0.23 -2.56
N LEU A 136 -3.23 -0.19 -1.28
CA LEU A 136 -3.09 0.98 -0.44
C LEU A 136 -1.78 0.89 0.33
N SER A 137 -0.88 1.86 0.15
CA SER A 137 0.37 1.88 0.93
C SER A 137 0.10 2.21 2.40
N GLY A 138 0.68 1.43 3.30
CA GLY A 138 0.53 1.60 4.75
C GLY A 138 0.85 3.01 5.25
N ARG A 139 1.80 3.71 4.62
CA ARG A 139 2.18 5.09 4.99
C ARG A 139 1.04 6.11 4.89
N PHE A 140 0.02 5.83 4.08
CA PHE A 140 -1.12 6.72 3.85
C PHE A 140 -2.33 6.38 4.69
N ILE A 141 -2.21 5.39 5.58
CA ILE A 141 -3.32 4.86 6.36
C ILE A 141 -3.08 5.15 7.85
N ASP A 142 -4.07 5.76 8.48
CA ASP A 142 -4.18 5.89 9.92
C ASP A 142 -5.25 4.93 10.42
N ALA A 143 -4.92 4.14 11.44
CA ALA A 143 -5.84 3.21 12.08
C ALA A 143 -6.21 3.72 13.48
N PHE A 144 -7.50 3.69 13.80
CA PHE A 144 -8.04 4.19 15.06
C PHE A 144 -8.92 3.14 15.71
N ASP A 145 -8.78 3.02 17.03
CA ASP A 145 -9.76 2.34 17.88
C ASP A 145 -10.95 3.29 18.10
N ASP A 146 -11.98 3.14 17.28
CA ASP A 146 -13.16 3.99 17.35
C ASP A 146 -14.36 3.17 17.84
N THR A 147 -14.59 3.20 19.13
CA THR A 147 -15.66 2.42 19.80
C THR A 147 -17.07 2.85 19.42
N ARG A 148 -17.25 4.01 18.75
CA ARG A 148 -18.57 4.49 18.28
C ARG A 148 -19.20 3.54 17.27
N TRP A 149 -18.39 2.77 16.55
CA TRP A 149 -18.81 1.81 15.54
C TRP A 149 -19.00 0.39 16.10
N GLY A 150 -18.59 0.18 17.35
CA GLY A 150 -18.69 -1.09 18.05
C GLY A 150 -17.36 -1.57 18.64
N PRO A 151 -17.42 -2.59 19.52
CA PRO A 151 -16.24 -3.02 20.27
C PRO A 151 -15.19 -3.72 19.39
N ALA A 152 -15.59 -4.33 18.27
CA ALA A 152 -14.71 -5.07 17.38
C ALA A 152 -14.45 -4.31 16.05
N CYS A 153 -14.53 -2.97 16.06
CA CYS A 153 -14.36 -2.16 14.88
C CYS A 153 -13.01 -1.43 14.87
N VAL A 154 -12.41 -1.34 13.67
CA VAL A 154 -11.23 -0.51 13.40
C VAL A 154 -11.63 0.52 12.34
N ARG A 155 -11.39 1.79 12.63
CA ARG A 155 -11.55 2.85 11.64
C ARG A 155 -10.21 3.13 10.97
N LEU A 156 -10.18 3.05 9.66
CA LEU A 156 -9.05 3.40 8.81
C LEU A 156 -9.32 4.78 8.20
N SER A 157 -8.35 5.69 8.26
CA SER A 157 -8.39 6.96 7.54
C SER A 157 -7.32 6.95 6.45
N ILE A 158 -7.72 7.15 5.21
CA ILE A 158 -6.82 7.14 4.06
C ILE A 158 -6.56 8.58 3.64
N MET A 159 -5.33 9.05 3.83
CA MET A 159 -4.89 10.41 3.51
C MET A 159 -5.80 11.51 4.09
N ASN A 160 -6.51 11.24 5.18
CA ASN A 160 -7.52 12.12 5.79
C ASN A 160 -8.68 12.52 4.84
N ARG A 161 -8.90 11.77 3.77
CA ARG A 161 -9.95 12.07 2.75
C ARG A 161 -11.08 11.06 2.74
N VAL A 162 -10.77 9.79 2.99
CA VAL A 162 -11.73 8.70 3.05
C VAL A 162 -11.56 7.96 4.36
N SER A 163 -12.65 7.62 5.02
CA SER A 163 -12.66 6.72 6.15
C SER A 163 -13.29 5.39 5.77
N MET A 164 -12.75 4.31 6.31
CA MET A 164 -13.33 2.97 6.22
C MET A 164 -13.49 2.43 7.63
N VAL A 165 -14.61 1.79 7.91
CA VAL A 165 -14.85 1.09 9.17
C VAL A 165 -14.86 -0.40 8.90
N MET A 166 -13.91 -1.09 9.48
CA MET A 166 -13.75 -2.54 9.38
C MET A 166 -14.37 -3.21 10.60
N HIS A 167 -15.44 -3.99 10.40
CA HIS A 167 -16.10 -4.75 11.43
C HIS A 167 -15.51 -6.16 11.46
N LEU A 168 -14.79 -6.47 12.52
CA LEU A 168 -14.08 -7.73 12.71
C LEU A 168 -14.91 -8.72 13.56
N ALA A 169 -14.49 -9.98 13.55
CA ALA A 169 -15.17 -11.05 14.27
C ALA A 169 -15.07 -10.91 15.81
N SER A 170 -14.01 -10.28 16.33
CA SER A 170 -13.79 -10.14 17.77
C SER A 170 -12.90 -8.95 18.13
N THR A 171 -12.96 -8.55 19.39
CA THR A 171 -12.06 -7.52 19.96
C THR A 171 -10.59 -7.97 19.97
N GLY A 172 -10.31 -9.25 20.12
CA GLY A 172 -8.95 -9.80 20.01
C GLY A 172 -8.37 -9.54 18.61
N ARG A 173 -9.16 -9.86 17.55
CA ARG A 173 -8.73 -9.58 16.17
C ARG A 173 -8.56 -8.09 15.92
N LYS A 174 -9.40 -7.22 16.51
CA LYS A 174 -9.21 -5.77 16.45
C LYS A 174 -7.84 -5.34 16.95
N HIS A 175 -7.40 -5.83 18.10
CA HIS A 175 -6.10 -5.47 18.65
C HIS A 175 -4.94 -5.93 17.76
N GLU A 176 -5.02 -7.15 17.24
CA GLU A 176 -4.02 -7.66 16.28
C GLU A 176 -3.92 -6.78 15.04
N TRP A 177 -5.07 -6.39 14.48
CA TRP A 177 -5.12 -5.50 13.32
C TRP A 177 -4.55 -4.12 13.63
N LEU A 178 -4.91 -3.49 14.74
CA LEU A 178 -4.37 -2.18 15.13
C LEU A 178 -2.85 -2.22 15.27
N GLN A 179 -2.32 -3.26 15.91
CA GLN A 179 -0.88 -3.44 16.07
C GLN A 179 -0.19 -3.64 14.71
N ALA A 180 -0.72 -4.52 13.86
CA ALA A 180 -0.13 -4.83 12.57
C ALA A 180 -0.21 -3.66 11.59
N LEU A 181 -1.31 -2.88 11.60
CA LEU A 181 -1.46 -1.66 10.82
C LEU A 181 -0.46 -0.58 11.25
N SER A 182 -0.25 -0.41 12.55
CA SER A 182 0.76 0.51 13.08
C SER A 182 2.17 0.11 12.63
N ALA A 183 2.49 -1.18 12.67
CA ALA A 183 3.77 -1.71 12.17
C ALA A 183 3.92 -1.50 10.65
N CYS A 184 2.88 -1.76 9.85
CA CYS A 184 2.85 -1.54 8.41
C CYS A 184 3.06 -0.05 8.07
N LYS A 185 2.39 0.86 8.79
CA LYS A 185 2.56 2.31 8.62
C LYS A 185 3.98 2.75 8.92
N SER A 186 4.52 2.37 10.08
CA SER A 186 5.89 2.67 10.48
C SER A 186 6.89 2.17 9.43
N PHE A 187 6.78 0.91 9.03
CA PHE A 187 7.66 0.32 8.03
C PHE A 187 7.59 1.08 6.71
N SER A 188 6.39 1.30 6.18
CA SER A 188 6.18 2.00 4.90
C SER A 188 6.65 3.46 4.94
N GLY A 189 6.60 4.12 6.10
CA GLY A 189 7.09 5.48 6.30
C GLY A 189 8.61 5.59 6.19
N HIS A 190 9.33 4.54 6.56
CA HIS A 190 10.80 4.49 6.45
C HIS A 190 11.30 4.12 5.05
N LEU A 191 10.44 3.56 4.20
CA LEU A 191 10.80 3.31 2.81
C LEU A 191 10.96 4.64 2.09
N ARG A 192 12.19 5.07 1.88
CA ARG A 192 12.46 6.21 1.00
C ARG A 192 11.88 5.89 -0.38
N PRO A 193 11.14 6.83 -1.03
CA PRO A 193 10.88 6.71 -2.44
C PRO A 193 12.26 6.51 -3.08
N GLN A 194 12.47 5.40 -3.74
CA GLN A 194 13.61 5.30 -4.66
C GLN A 194 13.37 6.41 -5.68
N GLN A 195 13.93 7.58 -5.39
CA GLN A 195 14.12 8.61 -6.39
C GLN A 195 14.79 7.88 -7.52
N ASN A 196 14.08 7.75 -8.65
CA ASN A 196 14.65 7.31 -9.89
C ASN A 196 16.00 8.01 -9.99
N GLN A 197 17.07 7.26 -9.73
CA GLN A 197 18.39 7.59 -10.25
C GLN A 197 18.26 7.37 -11.75
N SER A 198 17.35 8.16 -12.36
CA SER A 198 17.33 8.36 -13.78
C SER A 198 18.66 9.00 -14.12
N LEU A 199 19.56 8.13 -14.63
CA LEU A 199 20.45 8.48 -15.74
C LEU A 199 20.76 9.99 -15.76
N SER A 200 21.71 10.40 -14.93
CA SER A 200 22.46 11.59 -15.26
C SER A 200 23.02 11.35 -16.66
N PRO A 201 22.62 12.13 -17.67
CA PRO A 201 23.24 12.02 -18.97
C PRO A 201 24.71 12.38 -18.76
N SER A 202 25.58 11.38 -18.90
CA SER A 202 27.02 11.55 -19.02
C SER A 202 27.27 12.66 -20.04
N LYS A 203 27.59 13.83 -19.57
CA LYS A 203 28.10 14.94 -20.37
C LYS A 203 29.54 14.61 -20.79
N SER A 204 29.65 13.68 -21.70
CA SER A 204 30.82 13.58 -22.58
C SER A 204 30.44 14.27 -23.89
N ALA A 205 30.48 15.58 -23.88
CA ALA A 205 30.45 16.35 -25.11
C ALA A 205 31.89 16.38 -25.69
N PRO A 206 32.10 15.91 -26.91
CA PRO A 206 33.32 16.28 -27.63
C PRO A 206 33.22 17.74 -28.03
N GLN A 207 34.21 18.48 -27.63
CA GLN A 207 34.43 19.88 -27.99
C GLN A 207 34.70 19.94 -29.51
N ILE A 208 33.72 20.35 -30.30
CA ILE A 208 33.89 20.67 -31.72
C ILE A 208 33.82 22.18 -31.86
N ALA A 209 34.88 22.68 -32.56
CA ALA A 209 35.19 24.06 -32.83
C ALA A 209 34.01 24.88 -33.39
N ALA A 210 34.01 26.16 -33.01
CA ALA A 210 33.09 27.18 -33.49
C ALA A 210 33.21 27.41 -35.02
N PRO A 211 32.10 27.63 -35.74
CA PRO A 211 32.09 28.43 -36.95
C PRO A 211 31.45 29.80 -36.75
N THR A 212 32.09 30.73 -37.36
CA THR A 212 31.87 32.15 -37.63
C THR A 212 30.41 32.60 -37.83
N PRO A 213 30.04 33.83 -37.42
CA PRO A 213 28.69 34.40 -37.60
C PRO A 213 28.50 34.93 -39.03
N SER A 214 27.37 34.62 -39.68
CA SER A 214 26.87 35.24 -40.91
C SER A 214 25.62 36.08 -40.63
N PRO A 215 25.32 37.09 -41.49
CA PRO A 215 24.60 38.28 -41.09
C PRO A 215 23.07 38.21 -41.16
N ILE A 216 22.50 39.08 -40.40
CA ILE A 216 21.10 39.42 -40.17
C ILE A 216 20.37 39.70 -41.50
N THR A 217 19.24 38.98 -41.74
CA THR A 217 18.26 39.41 -42.72
C THR A 217 16.91 39.64 -42.03
N ASN A 218 16.53 40.89 -41.99
CA ASN A 218 15.23 41.39 -41.52
C ASN A 218 14.09 40.92 -42.42
N ARG A 219 13.08 40.28 -41.85
CA ARG A 219 11.79 40.05 -42.51
C ARG A 219 10.64 40.37 -41.56
N PRO A 220 9.65 41.19 -42.02
CA PRO A 220 8.59 41.72 -41.17
C PRO A 220 7.51 40.67 -40.87
N PRO A 221 6.71 40.85 -39.77
CA PRO A 221 5.75 39.87 -39.31
C PRO A 221 4.47 39.90 -40.16
N THR A 222 4.09 38.71 -40.65
CA THR A 222 2.80 38.49 -41.31
C THR A 222 1.73 38.20 -40.26
N ARG A 223 0.72 39.03 -40.27
CA ARG A 223 -0.53 39.02 -39.49
C ARG A 223 -1.37 37.82 -39.92
N SER A 224 -1.59 36.83 -39.04
CA SER A 224 -2.52 35.74 -39.27
C SER A 224 -3.80 35.89 -38.49
N GLN A 225 -4.86 35.75 -39.21
CA GLN A 225 -6.26 35.98 -38.86
C GLN A 225 -6.80 34.86 -37.94
N THR A 226 -7.67 35.26 -37.05
CA THR A 226 -8.48 34.44 -36.16
C THR A 226 -9.61 33.74 -36.94
N PRO A 227 -9.87 32.46 -36.77
CA PRO A 227 -11.13 31.86 -37.22
C PRO A 227 -12.17 31.90 -36.08
N THR A 228 -13.29 32.48 -36.43
CA THR A 228 -14.58 32.57 -35.74
C THR A 228 -15.18 31.18 -35.54
N GLN A 229 -15.57 30.86 -34.29
CA GLN A 229 -16.42 29.70 -33.99
C GLN A 229 -17.88 29.98 -34.29
N PRO A 230 -18.62 29.02 -34.90
CA PRO A 230 -20.07 29.07 -34.91
C PRO A 230 -20.68 28.41 -33.67
N SER A 231 -21.51 29.17 -32.98
CA SER A 231 -22.41 28.75 -31.92
C SER A 231 -23.39 27.68 -32.43
N LYS A 232 -23.48 26.55 -31.73
CA LYS A 232 -24.50 25.54 -31.94
C LYS A 232 -25.57 25.62 -30.87
N VAL A 233 -26.74 25.96 -31.36
CA VAL A 233 -28.03 26.17 -30.67
C VAL A 233 -28.49 24.91 -29.95
N LEU A 234 -28.92 25.09 -28.69
CA LEU A 234 -29.68 24.11 -27.91
C LEU A 234 -31.12 24.01 -28.46
N ALA A 235 -31.57 22.78 -28.63
CA ALA A 235 -32.99 22.45 -28.78
C ALA A 235 -33.45 21.67 -27.52
N PRO A 236 -34.64 21.98 -26.96
CA PRO A 236 -35.19 21.27 -25.78
C PRO A 236 -35.99 20.05 -26.26
N LEU A 237 -35.81 18.91 -25.60
CA LEU A 237 -36.71 17.75 -25.75
C LEU A 237 -37.63 17.64 -24.57
N SER A 238 -38.86 17.78 -24.87
CA SER A 238 -40.06 17.65 -24.06
C SER A 238 -40.28 16.24 -23.50
N SER A 239 -40.73 16.18 -22.29
CA SER A 239 -41.83 15.41 -21.72
C SER A 239 -42.37 14.23 -22.53
N LEU A 240 -42.39 13.04 -21.91
CA LEU A 240 -43.52 12.10 -22.06
C LEU A 240 -43.66 11.27 -20.76
N ALA A 241 -44.78 11.51 -20.11
CA ALA A 241 -45.33 10.71 -19.03
C ALA A 241 -45.92 9.40 -19.58
N ARG A 242 -45.69 8.29 -18.85
CA ARG A 242 -46.70 7.29 -18.52
C ARG A 242 -46.18 6.36 -17.44
#